data_a1d379d4675bfcfd2973514affcb03b0
#
_entry.id   a1d379d4675bfcfd2973514affcb03b0
#
_cell.length_a   1.000
_cell.length_b   1.000
_cell.length_c   1.000
_cell.angle_alpha   90.00
_cell.angle_beta   90.00
_cell.angle_gamma   90.00
#
_symmetry.space_group_name_H-M   'P 1'
#
loop_
_entity.id
_entity.type
_entity.pdbx_description
1 polymer ?
#
loop_
_entity_poly.entity_id
_entity_poly.type
_entity_poly.pdbx_seq_one_letter_code
_entity_poly.pdbx_strand_id
1 'polypeptide(L)'
;MTDFSQRLRSEIEYIGLNRKEFAAKAGIKKRALDAYLGAQQSMPPADTAVKIACALGVSVEYLVTGKEYRQTVDISQYLQFRDVLDDLAVLPDEILEPIKAVIKAFANSERKKN
;
A
#
# COMPACT_ATOMS: atom_id res chain seq x y z
N MET A 1 -21.24 -7.43 5.52
CA MET A 1 -20.32 -6.75 4.56
C MET A 1 -19.53 -5.69 5.31
N THR A 2 -18.20 -5.83 5.33
CA THR A 2 -17.35 -4.83 6.00
C THR A 2 -17.21 -3.60 5.10
N ASP A 3 -17.42 -2.44 5.69
CA ASP A 3 -17.30 -1.17 4.99
C ASP A 3 -16.04 -0.42 5.44
N PHE A 4 -15.84 0.78 4.91
CA PHE A 4 -14.70 1.64 5.24
C PHE A 4 -14.60 1.87 6.75
N SER A 5 -15.69 2.21 7.39
CA SER A 5 -15.74 2.54 8.82
C SER A 5 -15.28 1.34 9.67
N GLN A 6 -15.75 0.16 9.35
CA GLN A 6 -15.39 -1.05 10.08
C GLN A 6 -13.93 -1.43 9.85
N ARG A 7 -13.46 -1.32 8.63
CA ARG A 7 -12.04 -1.60 8.33
C ARG A 7 -11.12 -0.61 9.02
N LEU A 8 -11.48 0.67 8.99
CA LEU A 8 -10.73 1.72 9.69
C LEU A 8 -10.66 1.42 11.19
N ARG A 9 -11.77 1.06 11.80
CA ARG A 9 -11.82 0.73 13.22
C ARG A 9 -10.93 -0.46 13.54
N SER A 10 -11.02 -1.52 12.74
CA SER A 10 -10.21 -2.72 12.92
C SER A 10 -8.72 -2.42 12.83
N GLU A 11 -8.32 -1.59 11.88
CA GLU A 11 -6.91 -1.25 11.69
C GLU A 11 -6.38 -0.38 12.85
N ILE A 12 -7.18 0.54 13.35
CA ILE A 12 -6.80 1.36 14.51
C ILE A 12 -6.64 0.47 15.75
N GLU A 13 -7.54 -0.46 15.96
CA GLU A 13 -7.43 -1.41 17.07
C GLU A 13 -6.20 -2.29 16.93
N TYR A 14 -5.89 -2.72 15.71
CA TYR A 14 -4.73 -3.57 15.46
C TYR A 14 -3.43 -2.88 15.85
N ILE A 15 -3.27 -1.59 15.54
CA ILE A 15 -2.05 -0.84 15.90
C ILE A 15 -2.04 -0.39 17.36
N GLY A 16 -3.15 -0.58 18.11
CA GLY A 16 -3.20 -0.35 19.54
C GLY A 16 -3.29 1.11 19.96
N LEU A 17 -3.68 2.01 19.09
CA LEU A 17 -3.85 3.43 19.41
C LEU A 17 -5.30 3.76 19.69
N ASN A 18 -5.55 4.74 20.58
CA ASN A 18 -6.89 5.29 20.74
C ASN A 18 -7.14 6.33 19.64
N ARG A 19 -8.37 6.83 19.57
CA ARG A 19 -8.77 7.79 18.52
C ARG A 19 -7.94 9.06 18.54
N LYS A 20 -7.68 9.59 19.72
CA LYS A 20 -6.90 10.82 19.89
C LYS A 20 -5.46 10.62 19.39
N GLU A 21 -4.86 9.52 19.78
CA GLU A 21 -3.48 9.20 19.37
C GLU A 21 -3.39 8.96 17.88
N PHE A 22 -4.36 8.24 17.32
CA PHE A 22 -4.36 7.97 15.88
C PHE A 22 -4.57 9.25 15.07
N ALA A 23 -5.52 10.11 15.50
CA ALA A 23 -5.76 11.38 14.82
C ALA A 23 -4.50 12.24 14.79
N ALA A 24 -3.77 12.30 15.90
CA ALA A 24 -2.50 13.02 15.96
C ALA A 24 -1.46 12.42 15.01
N LYS A 25 -1.35 11.10 14.98
CA LYS A 25 -0.42 10.40 14.09
C LYS A 25 -0.72 10.65 12.62
N ALA A 26 -2.01 10.63 12.25
CA ALA A 26 -2.43 10.84 10.87
C ALA A 26 -2.44 12.31 10.46
N GLY A 27 -2.34 13.24 11.41
CA GLY A 27 -2.39 14.66 11.12
C GLY A 27 -3.80 15.15 10.80
N ILE A 28 -4.82 14.53 11.40
CA ILE A 28 -6.22 14.92 11.21
C ILE A 28 -6.84 15.29 12.57
N LYS A 29 -7.98 15.95 12.53
CA LYS A 29 -8.71 16.30 13.73
C LYS A 29 -9.45 15.08 14.28
N LYS A 30 -9.41 14.89 15.60
CA LYS A 30 -10.16 13.81 16.25
C LYS A 30 -11.65 13.86 15.89
N ARG A 31 -12.21 15.06 15.81
CA ARG A 31 -13.61 15.27 15.44
C ARG A 31 -13.92 14.69 14.06
N ALA A 32 -13.02 14.87 13.09
CA ALA A 32 -13.17 14.29 11.76
C ALA A 32 -13.11 12.77 11.83
N LEU A 33 -12.16 12.23 12.58
CA LEU A 33 -12.04 10.79 12.77
C LEU A 33 -13.30 10.19 13.39
N ASP A 34 -13.86 10.85 14.40
CA ASP A 34 -15.10 10.40 15.04
C ASP A 34 -16.26 10.32 14.04
N ALA A 35 -16.32 11.25 13.09
CA ALA A 35 -17.34 11.23 12.04
C ALA A 35 -17.17 10.02 11.11
N TYR A 36 -15.94 9.66 10.79
CA TYR A 36 -15.66 8.50 9.92
C TYR A 36 -15.97 7.18 10.63
N LEU A 37 -15.81 7.13 11.93
CA LEU A 37 -16.06 5.93 12.74
C LEU A 37 -17.47 5.85 13.30
N GLY A 38 -18.23 6.95 13.21
CA GLY A 38 -19.56 7.04 13.81
C GLY A 38 -20.65 6.38 12.99
N ALA A 39 -21.87 6.43 13.52
CA ALA A 39 -23.05 5.82 12.90
C ALA A 39 -23.35 6.36 11.51
N GLN A 40 -22.99 7.61 11.24
CA GLN A 40 -23.22 8.25 9.95
C GLN A 40 -22.24 7.75 8.88
N GLN A 41 -21.14 7.14 9.29
CA GLN A 41 -20.14 6.56 8.39
C GLN A 41 -19.72 7.52 7.28
N SER A 42 -19.41 8.77 7.65
CA SER A 42 -18.93 9.77 6.69
C SER A 42 -17.65 9.29 6.03
N MET A 43 -17.52 9.60 4.75
CA MET A 43 -16.29 9.27 4.02
C MET A 43 -15.33 10.46 4.05
N PRO A 44 -14.03 10.22 4.26
CA PRO A 44 -13.07 11.32 4.23
C PRO A 44 -12.85 11.82 2.80
N PRO A 45 -12.46 13.09 2.64
CA PRO A 45 -11.93 13.57 1.36
C PRO A 45 -10.68 12.78 0.96
N ALA A 46 -10.34 12.82 -0.31
CA ALA A 46 -9.24 12.02 -0.85
C ALA A 46 -7.91 12.27 -0.15
N ASP A 47 -7.58 13.53 0.14
CA ASP A 47 -6.34 13.90 0.83
C ASP A 47 -6.31 13.35 2.26
N THR A 48 -7.42 13.42 2.97
CA THR A 48 -7.55 12.88 4.32
C THR A 48 -7.45 11.35 4.30
N ALA A 49 -8.06 10.71 3.30
CA ALA A 49 -7.98 9.26 3.15
C ALA A 49 -6.53 8.78 2.97
N VAL A 50 -5.73 9.52 2.20
CA VAL A 50 -4.31 9.21 2.04
C VAL A 50 -3.55 9.34 3.36
N LYS A 51 -3.81 10.40 4.14
CA LYS A 51 -3.19 10.57 5.46
C LYS A 51 -3.51 9.41 6.40
N ILE A 52 -4.76 8.98 6.41
CA ILE A 52 -5.21 7.85 7.24
C ILE A 52 -4.50 6.56 6.79
N ALA A 53 -4.51 6.28 5.51
CA ALA A 53 -3.91 5.07 4.96
C ALA A 53 -2.39 5.02 5.24
N CYS A 54 -1.69 6.13 5.06
CA CYS A 54 -0.26 6.23 5.37
C CYS A 54 0.01 5.96 6.84
N ALA A 55 -0.81 6.51 7.73
CA ALA A 55 -0.64 6.31 9.18
C ALA A 55 -0.87 4.85 9.59
N LEU A 56 -1.72 4.14 8.87
CA LEU A 56 -2.01 2.73 9.12
C LEU A 56 -1.05 1.77 8.39
N GLY A 57 -0.32 2.25 7.39
CA GLY A 57 0.52 1.40 6.56
C GLY A 57 -0.26 0.53 5.58
N VAL A 58 -1.46 0.96 5.20
CA VAL A 58 -2.30 0.24 4.24
C VAL A 58 -2.61 1.16 3.05
N SER A 59 -3.23 0.60 2.01
CA SER A 59 -3.66 1.40 0.87
C SER A 59 -5.05 1.99 1.09
N VAL A 60 -5.32 3.13 0.46
CA VAL A 60 -6.67 3.72 0.44
C VAL A 60 -7.65 2.73 -0.16
N GLU A 61 -7.23 2.05 -1.21
CA GLU A 61 -8.04 1.08 -1.92
C GLU A 61 -8.49 -0.06 -1.01
N TYR A 62 -7.58 -0.58 -0.19
CA TYR A 62 -7.93 -1.60 0.81
C TYR A 62 -9.01 -1.09 1.77
N LEU A 63 -8.85 0.14 2.28
CA LEU A 63 -9.81 0.71 3.22
C LEU A 63 -11.21 0.85 2.60
N VAL A 64 -11.27 1.20 1.33
CA VAL A 64 -12.55 1.44 0.63
C VAL A 64 -13.18 0.14 0.14
N THR A 65 -12.40 -0.74 -0.46
CA THR A 65 -12.93 -1.93 -1.14
C THR A 65 -12.73 -3.23 -0.37
N GLY A 66 -11.84 -3.25 0.60
CA GLY A 66 -11.47 -4.46 1.31
C GLY A 66 -10.53 -5.37 0.52
N LYS A 67 -10.14 -4.97 -0.67
CA LYS A 67 -9.23 -5.76 -1.51
C LYS A 67 -7.80 -5.28 -1.33
N GLU A 68 -6.94 -6.19 -0.88
CA GLU A 68 -5.52 -5.93 -0.87
C GLU A 68 -4.97 -6.27 -2.25
N TYR A 69 -4.48 -5.24 -2.93
CA TYR A 69 -3.64 -5.49 -4.09
C TYR A 69 -2.27 -5.85 -3.55
N ARG A 70 -2.00 -7.14 -3.49
CA ARG A 70 -0.67 -7.60 -3.16
C ARG A 70 0.26 -7.11 -4.25
N GLN A 71 1.22 -6.30 -3.85
CA GLN A 71 2.36 -6.09 -4.70
C GLN A 71 2.99 -7.46 -4.91
N THR A 72 3.27 -7.77 -6.16
CA THR A 72 3.88 -9.05 -6.52
C THR A 72 5.27 -9.22 -5.93
N VAL A 73 5.89 -8.11 -5.50
CA VAL A 73 7.21 -8.10 -4.88
C VAL A 73 7.08 -7.48 -3.50
N ASP A 74 7.41 -8.22 -2.43
CA ASP A 74 7.43 -7.67 -1.09
C ASP A 74 8.68 -6.82 -0.86
N ILE A 75 8.75 -6.11 0.28
CA ILE A 75 9.86 -5.20 0.57
C ILE A 75 11.20 -5.93 0.62
N SER A 76 11.23 -7.15 1.17
CA SER A 76 12.49 -7.90 1.26
C SER A 76 12.99 -8.32 -0.12
N GLN A 77 12.09 -8.69 -1.03
CA GLN A 77 12.46 -8.99 -2.42
C GLN A 77 12.94 -7.73 -3.14
N TYR A 78 12.27 -6.60 -2.92
CA TYR A 78 12.71 -5.33 -3.50
C TYR A 78 14.14 -4.99 -3.05
N LEU A 79 14.41 -5.10 -1.75
CA LEU A 79 15.74 -4.78 -1.22
C LEU A 79 16.82 -5.71 -1.77
N GLN A 80 16.48 -6.96 -2.03
CA GLN A 80 17.39 -7.93 -2.63
C GLN A 80 17.82 -7.50 -4.03
N PHE A 81 16.93 -6.88 -4.80
CA PHE A 81 17.19 -6.50 -6.19
C PHE A 81 17.49 -5.01 -6.37
N ARG A 82 17.57 -4.27 -5.27
CA ARG A 82 17.73 -2.82 -5.30
C ARG A 82 18.91 -2.37 -6.15
N ASP A 83 20.08 -2.99 -5.96
CA ASP A 83 21.29 -2.63 -6.71
C ASP A 83 21.11 -2.88 -8.20
N VAL A 84 20.47 -3.99 -8.57
CA VAL A 84 20.20 -4.33 -9.97
C VAL A 84 19.25 -3.29 -10.59
N LEU A 85 18.22 -2.89 -9.83
CA LEU A 85 17.27 -1.89 -10.31
C LEU A 85 17.95 -0.53 -10.52
N ASP A 86 18.82 -0.13 -9.60
CA ASP A 86 19.58 1.12 -9.73
C ASP A 86 20.46 1.10 -10.97
N ASP A 87 21.15 -0.02 -11.22
CA ASP A 87 21.99 -0.19 -12.39
C ASP A 87 21.18 -0.15 -13.69
N LEU A 88 20.02 -0.82 -13.71
CA LEU A 88 19.15 -0.81 -14.89
C LEU A 88 18.62 0.59 -15.19
N ALA A 89 18.38 1.42 -14.16
CA ALA A 89 17.81 2.74 -14.31
C ALA A 89 18.73 3.72 -15.06
N VAL A 90 20.05 3.48 -15.06
CA VAL A 90 21.01 4.35 -15.77
C VAL A 90 21.28 3.91 -17.20
N LEU A 91 20.73 2.78 -17.63
CA LEU A 91 20.96 2.27 -18.99
C LEU A 91 20.01 2.93 -19.99
N PRO A 92 20.52 3.28 -21.19
CA PRO A 92 19.64 3.78 -22.24
C PRO A 92 18.73 2.65 -22.76
N ASP A 93 17.60 3.03 -23.34
CA ASP A 93 16.59 2.09 -23.82
C ASP A 93 17.17 1.07 -24.82
N GLU A 94 18.11 1.50 -25.65
CA GLU A 94 18.77 0.64 -26.66
C GLU A 94 19.46 -0.57 -26.03
N ILE A 95 20.02 -0.39 -24.85
CA ILE A 95 20.70 -1.46 -24.09
C ILE A 95 19.71 -2.18 -23.19
N LEU A 96 18.77 -1.44 -22.61
CA LEU A 96 17.81 -1.97 -21.65
C LEU A 96 16.86 -2.99 -22.27
N GLU A 97 16.37 -2.76 -23.49
CA GLU A 97 15.40 -3.64 -24.13
C GLU A 97 15.94 -5.08 -24.37
N PRO A 98 17.16 -5.26 -24.93
CA PRO A 98 17.73 -6.61 -25.04
C PRO A 98 17.92 -7.29 -23.68
N ILE A 99 18.30 -6.53 -22.65
CA ILE A 99 18.49 -7.07 -21.30
C ILE A 99 17.16 -7.57 -20.74
N LYS A 100 16.10 -6.81 -20.90
CA LYS A 100 14.76 -7.22 -20.48
C LYS A 100 14.33 -8.51 -21.19
N ALA A 101 14.60 -8.62 -22.47
CA ALA A 101 14.26 -9.81 -23.25
C ALA A 101 14.98 -11.06 -22.73
N VAL A 102 16.27 -10.94 -22.39
CA VAL A 102 17.06 -12.04 -21.83
C VAL A 102 16.50 -12.44 -20.46
N ILE A 103 16.24 -11.48 -19.60
CA ILE A 103 15.69 -11.75 -18.26
C ILE A 103 14.36 -12.48 -18.38
N LYS A 104 13.49 -12.02 -19.27
CA LYS A 104 12.18 -12.64 -19.49
C LYS A 104 12.31 -14.08 -19.99
N ALA A 105 13.25 -14.33 -20.90
CA ALA A 105 13.49 -15.68 -21.42
C ALA A 105 13.91 -16.65 -20.32
N PHE A 106 14.85 -16.23 -19.48
CA PHE A 106 15.28 -17.04 -18.33
C PHE A 106 14.15 -17.26 -17.34
N ALA A 107 13.40 -16.20 -17.01
CA ALA A 107 12.29 -16.29 -16.06
C ALA A 107 11.22 -17.26 -16.55
N ASN A 108 10.86 -17.18 -17.84
CA ASN A 108 9.87 -18.09 -18.43
C ASN A 108 10.34 -19.53 -18.41
N SER A 109 11.62 -19.77 -18.65
CA SER A 109 12.21 -21.10 -18.55
C SER A 109 12.06 -21.69 -17.14
N GLU A 110 12.32 -20.88 -16.12
CA GLU A 110 12.16 -21.32 -14.72
C GLU A 110 10.70 -21.54 -14.35
N ARG A 111 9.79 -20.73 -14.84
CA ARG A 111 8.34 -20.89 -14.59
C ARG A 111 7.83 -22.20 -15.16
N LYS A 112 8.34 -22.66 -16.29
CA LYS A 112 7.93 -23.92 -16.91
C LYS A 112 8.36 -25.15 -16.11
N LYS A 113 9.35 -25.03 -15.24
CA LYS A 113 9.82 -26.12 -14.38
C LYS A 113 8.90 -26.39 -13.21
N ASN A 114 8.02 -25.47 -12.90
CA ASN A 114 7.09 -25.59 -11.78
C ASN A 114 5.72 -26.05 -12.28
#